data_00a6ff8b4e85164a8508bacf0f62d466
#
_entry.id   00a6ff8b4e85164a8508bacf0f62d466
#
_cell.length_a   1.000
_cell.length_b   1.000
_cell.length_c   1.000
_cell.angle_alpha   90.00
_cell.angle_beta   90.00
_cell.angle_gamma   90.00
#
_symmetry.space_group_name_H-M   'P 1'
#
loop_
_entity.id
_entity.type
_entity.pdbx_description
1 polymer ?
#
loop_
_entity_poly.entity_id
_entity_poly.type
_entity_poly.pdbx_seq_one_letter_code
_entity_poly.pdbx_strand_id
1 'polypeptide(L)'
;MSTVYVVGLGPGAEEQMTVRAQKVLEHCPVLIGYNVYIDLVKEQFPDKIFLSTPMRKEPERCRMAFEEAEKGQDVAMICSGDAGVYGMAGLIFEIGKEYPSIQIEVVPGITAASGGAAVLGAPLMHDFAVISLSDLLTPWET
;
A
#
# COMPACT_ATOMS: atom_id res chain seq x y z
N MET A 1 18.27 -4.30 11.79
CA MET A 1 17.29 -3.18 11.75
C MET A 1 16.16 -3.59 10.83
N SER A 2 14.94 -3.56 11.33
CA SER A 2 13.76 -3.97 10.55
C SER A 2 13.25 -2.83 9.67
N THR A 3 12.54 -3.18 8.62
CA THR A 3 11.96 -2.26 7.65
C THR A 3 10.46 -2.48 7.53
N VAL A 4 9.71 -1.39 7.51
CA VAL A 4 8.31 -1.37 7.07
C VAL A 4 8.30 -0.95 5.60
N TYR A 5 7.92 -1.86 4.73
CA TYR A 5 7.71 -1.59 3.31
C TYR A 5 6.26 -1.17 3.08
N VAL A 6 6.05 -0.08 2.39
CA VAL A 6 4.71 0.34 1.95
C VAL A 6 4.59 0.02 0.47
N VAL A 7 3.80 -0.99 0.15
CA VAL A 7 3.82 -1.63 -1.18
C VAL A 7 2.51 -1.37 -1.92
N GLY A 8 2.61 -0.74 -3.08
CA GLY A 8 1.50 -0.62 -4.02
C GLY A 8 1.37 -1.90 -4.84
N LEU A 9 0.17 -2.50 -4.80
CA LEU A 9 -0.12 -3.74 -5.53
C LEU A 9 -0.45 -3.52 -7.02
N GLY A 10 -0.58 -2.25 -7.44
CA GLY A 10 -1.10 -1.91 -8.75
C GLY A 10 -2.60 -2.19 -8.88
N PRO A 11 -3.12 -2.37 -10.11
CA PRO A 11 -4.58 -2.52 -10.31
C PRO A 11 -5.18 -3.75 -9.66
N GLY A 12 -4.39 -4.79 -9.35
CA GLY A 12 -4.81 -5.98 -8.65
C GLY A 12 -4.44 -7.32 -9.30
N ALA A 13 -4.21 -7.35 -10.61
CA ALA A 13 -3.73 -8.55 -11.28
C ALA A 13 -2.25 -8.81 -10.95
N GLU A 14 -1.90 -10.06 -10.70
CA GLU A 14 -0.52 -10.46 -10.38
C GLU A 14 0.49 -9.99 -11.42
N GLU A 15 0.17 -10.14 -12.71
CA GLU A 15 1.03 -9.73 -13.81
C GLU A 15 1.25 -8.21 -13.92
N GLN A 16 0.43 -7.42 -13.25
CA GLN A 16 0.54 -5.96 -13.22
C GLN A 16 1.24 -5.44 -11.97
N MET A 17 1.61 -6.32 -11.06
CA MET A 17 2.46 -5.99 -9.92
C MET A 17 3.89 -5.76 -10.39
N THR A 18 4.58 -4.77 -9.83
CA THR A 18 6.00 -4.59 -10.15
C THR A 18 6.81 -5.79 -9.65
N VAL A 19 7.92 -6.09 -10.32
CA VAL A 19 8.85 -7.14 -9.87
C VAL A 19 9.38 -6.81 -8.47
N ARG A 20 9.62 -5.53 -8.18
CA ARG A 20 10.06 -5.09 -6.85
C ARG A 20 9.02 -5.39 -5.78
N ALA A 21 7.75 -5.08 -6.04
CA ALA A 21 6.65 -5.37 -5.13
C ALA A 21 6.58 -6.87 -4.83
N GLN A 22 6.61 -7.70 -5.86
CA GLN A 22 6.57 -9.15 -5.71
C GLN A 22 7.71 -9.67 -4.83
N LYS A 23 8.94 -9.22 -5.08
CA LYS A 23 10.11 -9.62 -4.30
C LYS A 23 10.01 -9.20 -2.83
N VAL A 24 9.49 -8.01 -2.56
CA VAL A 24 9.28 -7.54 -1.19
C VAL A 24 8.23 -8.38 -0.47
N LEU A 25 7.12 -8.69 -1.14
CA LEU A 25 6.08 -9.55 -0.55
C LEU A 25 6.59 -10.98 -0.30
N GLU A 26 7.43 -11.51 -1.17
CA GLU A 26 8.09 -12.81 -0.95
C GLU A 26 9.02 -12.78 0.27
N HIS A 27 9.73 -11.68 0.46
CA HIS A 27 10.72 -11.51 1.52
C HIS A 27 10.08 -11.31 2.90
N CYS A 28 9.05 -10.47 3.01
CA CYS A 28 8.46 -10.10 4.29
C CYS A 28 7.63 -11.24 4.88
N PRO A 29 7.88 -11.66 6.14
CA PRO A 29 7.07 -12.69 6.79
C PRO A 29 5.68 -12.21 7.19
N VAL A 30 5.48 -10.91 7.38
CA VAL A 30 4.22 -10.31 7.80
C VAL A 30 3.72 -9.34 6.72
N LEU A 31 2.48 -9.54 6.30
CA LEU A 31 1.77 -8.65 5.38
C LEU A 31 0.56 -8.05 6.10
N ILE A 32 0.47 -6.74 6.06
CA ILE A 32 -0.60 -5.98 6.74
C ILE A 32 -1.36 -5.16 5.71
N GLY A 33 -2.68 -5.17 5.81
CA GLY A 33 -3.49 -4.38 4.90
C GLY A 33 -4.98 -4.41 5.23
N TYR A 34 -5.75 -3.71 4.43
CA TYR A 34 -7.20 -3.81 4.45
C TYR A 34 -7.62 -5.20 3.93
N ASN A 35 -8.68 -5.78 4.50
CA ASN A 35 -9.11 -7.15 4.21
C ASN A 35 -9.19 -7.49 2.72
N VAL A 36 -9.77 -6.57 1.93
CA VAL A 36 -9.92 -6.78 0.47
C VAL A 36 -8.56 -6.92 -0.22
N TYR A 37 -7.56 -6.17 0.21
CA TYR A 37 -6.20 -6.24 -0.38
C TYR A 37 -5.46 -7.51 0.07
N ILE A 38 -5.66 -7.93 1.32
CA ILE A 38 -5.15 -9.22 1.80
C ILE A 38 -5.69 -10.36 0.95
N ASP A 39 -6.99 -10.34 0.64
CA ASP A 39 -7.63 -11.37 -0.18
C ASP A 39 -7.05 -11.47 -1.60
N LEU A 40 -6.50 -10.37 -2.14
CA LEU A 40 -5.84 -10.36 -3.45
C LEU A 40 -4.51 -11.13 -3.47
N VAL A 41 -3.82 -11.19 -2.33
CA VAL A 41 -2.44 -11.71 -2.30
C VAL A 41 -2.28 -13.01 -1.50
N LYS A 42 -3.23 -13.37 -0.66
CA LYS A 42 -3.09 -14.52 0.25
C LYS A 42 -2.92 -15.86 -0.46
N GLU A 43 -3.47 -16.02 -1.66
CA GLU A 43 -3.31 -17.24 -2.44
C GLU A 43 -1.90 -17.36 -3.05
N GLN A 44 -1.30 -16.21 -3.42
CA GLN A 44 0.06 -16.16 -3.96
C GLN A 44 1.12 -16.37 -2.88
N PHE A 45 0.83 -15.95 -1.66
CA PHE A 45 1.77 -15.97 -0.53
C PHE A 45 1.17 -16.69 0.68
N PRO A 46 0.85 -18.01 0.57
CA PRO A 46 0.06 -18.72 1.59
C PRO A 46 0.78 -18.89 2.93
N ASP A 47 2.11 -18.80 2.95
CA ASP A 47 2.92 -19.04 4.15
C ASP A 47 3.17 -17.76 4.98
N LYS A 48 2.53 -16.66 4.64
CA LYS A 48 2.70 -15.38 5.34
C LYS A 48 1.76 -15.27 6.54
N ILE A 49 2.16 -14.41 7.48
CA ILE A 49 1.27 -13.94 8.54
C ILE A 49 0.50 -12.74 7.99
N PHE A 50 -0.81 -12.84 7.93
CA PHE A 50 -1.67 -11.77 7.44
C PHE A 50 -2.37 -11.08 8.61
N LEU A 51 -2.16 -9.77 8.71
CA LEU A 51 -2.82 -8.93 9.69
C LEU A 51 -3.67 -7.89 8.96
N SER A 52 -4.85 -7.63 9.49
CA SER A 52 -5.77 -6.68 8.89
C SER A 52 -6.51 -5.87 9.95
N THR A 53 -7.00 -4.72 9.53
CA THR A 53 -7.93 -3.92 10.33
C THR A 53 -9.15 -3.59 9.49
N PRO A 54 -10.30 -3.30 10.14
CA PRO A 54 -11.47 -2.79 9.43
C PRO A 54 -11.18 -1.46 8.71
N MET A 55 -12.08 -1.08 7.83
CA MET A 55 -12.07 0.24 7.18
C MET A 55 -12.05 1.36 8.22
N ARG A 56 -11.42 2.49 7.89
CA ARG A 56 -11.26 3.68 8.76
C ARG A 56 -10.40 3.46 10.00
N LYS A 57 -9.54 2.45 9.96
CA LYS A 57 -8.57 2.15 11.02
C LYS A 57 -7.12 2.29 10.52
N GLU A 58 -6.89 3.26 9.64
CA GLU A 58 -5.58 3.48 9.00
C GLU A 58 -4.47 3.77 10.02
N PRO A 59 -4.64 4.68 11.00
CA PRO A 59 -3.59 4.92 12.00
C PRO A 59 -3.26 3.69 12.84
N GLU A 60 -4.27 2.90 13.22
CA GLU A 60 -4.07 1.65 13.97
C GLU A 60 -3.30 0.63 13.13
N ARG A 61 -3.63 0.53 11.84
CA ARG A 61 -2.93 -0.35 10.89
C ARG A 61 -1.47 0.03 10.75
N CYS A 62 -1.16 1.33 10.68
CA CYS A 62 0.21 1.82 10.65
C CYS A 62 0.98 1.45 11.92
N ARG A 63 0.40 1.66 13.10
CA ARG A 63 1.03 1.30 14.37
C ARG A 63 1.28 -0.20 14.45
N MET A 64 0.32 -1.00 14.04
CA MET A 64 0.45 -2.46 13.97
C MET A 64 1.68 -2.86 13.13
N ALA A 65 1.91 -2.20 11.99
CA ALA A 65 3.07 -2.48 11.15
C ALA A 65 4.38 -2.18 11.88
N PHE A 66 4.49 -1.06 12.57
CA PHE A 66 5.67 -0.72 13.34
C PHE A 66 5.89 -1.64 14.53
N GLU A 67 4.83 -1.98 15.27
CA GLU A 67 4.90 -2.91 16.40
C GLU A 67 5.39 -4.30 15.96
N GLU A 68 4.93 -4.79 14.81
CA GLU A 68 5.43 -6.03 14.24
C GLU A 68 6.90 -5.91 13.82
N ALA A 69 7.30 -4.78 13.24
CA ALA A 69 8.70 -4.54 12.86
C ALA A 69 9.63 -4.45 14.08
N GLU A 70 9.16 -3.93 15.20
CA GLU A 70 9.94 -3.88 16.45
C GLU A 70 10.25 -5.28 17.01
N LYS A 71 9.51 -6.30 16.61
CA LYS A 71 9.80 -7.71 16.96
C LYS A 71 11.00 -8.27 16.18
N GLY A 72 11.63 -7.50 15.30
CA GLY A 72 12.84 -7.86 14.57
C GLY A 72 12.59 -8.47 13.19
N GLN A 73 11.44 -8.26 12.59
CA GLN A 73 11.09 -8.79 11.28
C GLN A 73 10.64 -7.68 10.33
N ASP A 74 10.89 -7.87 9.03
CA ASP A 74 10.41 -6.95 8.01
C ASP A 74 8.91 -7.16 7.78
N VAL A 75 8.22 -6.06 7.52
CA VAL A 75 6.78 -6.02 7.38
C VAL A 75 6.42 -5.30 6.09
N ALA A 76 5.46 -5.83 5.33
CA ALA A 76 4.90 -5.16 4.17
C ALA A 76 3.48 -4.67 4.47
N MET A 77 3.28 -3.36 4.39
CA MET A 77 1.97 -2.73 4.37
C MET A 77 1.49 -2.66 2.92
N ILE A 78 0.44 -3.39 2.58
CA ILE A 78 -0.07 -3.44 1.20
C ILE A 78 -1.16 -2.39 0.96
N CYS A 79 -1.09 -1.76 -0.21
CA CYS A 79 -2.04 -0.76 -0.69
C CYS A 79 -2.51 -1.15 -2.09
N SER A 80 -3.72 -0.76 -2.47
CA SER A 80 -4.14 -0.85 -3.87
C SER A 80 -3.45 0.23 -4.70
N GLY A 81 -3.28 0.01 -5.98
CA GLY A 81 -2.67 0.99 -6.88
C GLY A 81 -1.24 1.33 -6.48
N ASP A 82 -0.99 2.61 -6.25
CA ASP A 82 0.31 3.13 -5.79
C ASP A 82 0.24 3.48 -4.31
N ALA A 83 1.31 3.18 -3.57
CA ALA A 83 1.40 3.42 -2.14
C ALA A 83 1.36 4.90 -1.75
N GLY A 84 1.77 5.79 -2.67
CA GLY A 84 1.83 7.24 -2.45
C GLY A 84 0.64 8.02 -2.99
N VAL A 85 -0.17 7.43 -3.89
CA VAL A 85 -1.34 8.09 -4.48
C VAL A 85 -2.60 7.64 -3.75
N TYR A 86 -3.06 8.46 -2.81
CA TYR A 86 -4.14 8.13 -1.86
C TYR A 86 -3.91 6.81 -1.09
N GLY A 87 -2.64 6.42 -0.97
CA GLY A 87 -2.22 5.21 -0.24
C GLY A 87 -1.74 5.53 1.17
N MET A 88 -1.12 4.54 1.80
CA MET A 88 -0.74 4.61 3.21
C MET A 88 0.64 5.25 3.44
N ALA A 89 1.42 5.54 2.39
CA ALA A 89 2.81 5.99 2.53
C ALA A 89 2.94 7.29 3.35
N GLY A 90 2.09 8.27 3.10
CA GLY A 90 2.11 9.53 3.84
C GLY A 90 1.89 9.33 5.34
N LEU A 91 0.90 8.53 5.70
CA LEU A 91 0.56 8.25 7.09
C LEU A 91 1.66 7.40 7.79
N ILE A 92 2.25 6.46 7.07
CA ILE A 92 3.38 5.67 7.57
C ILE A 92 4.57 6.56 7.92
N PHE A 93 4.90 7.53 7.07
CA PHE A 93 5.99 8.47 7.37
C PHE A 93 5.68 9.35 8.58
N GLU A 94 4.43 9.76 8.74
CA GLU A 94 4.00 10.58 9.88
C GLU A 94 4.10 9.80 11.19
N ILE A 95 3.48 8.63 11.26
CA ILE A 95 3.47 7.77 12.46
C ILE A 95 4.88 7.21 12.71
N GLY A 96 5.65 6.95 11.68
CA GLY A 96 7.02 6.44 11.78
C GLY A 96 7.96 7.31 12.59
N LYS A 97 7.65 8.59 12.78
CA LYS A 97 8.42 9.49 13.65
C LYS A 97 8.43 9.01 15.11
N GLU A 98 7.41 8.23 15.52
CA GLU A 98 7.34 7.61 16.83
C GLU A 98 8.21 6.34 16.95
N TYR A 99 8.71 5.82 15.82
CA TYR A 99 9.48 4.57 15.71
C TYR A 99 10.82 4.78 14.99
N PRO A 100 11.72 5.60 15.54
CA PRO A 100 12.94 6.04 14.84
C PRO A 100 13.94 4.92 14.54
N SER A 101 13.82 3.77 15.18
CA SER A 101 14.67 2.60 14.93
C SER A 101 14.22 1.76 13.73
N ILE A 102 13.02 2.01 13.19
CA ILE A 102 12.47 1.25 12.07
C ILE A 102 12.67 2.03 10.77
N GLN A 103 13.20 1.35 9.75
CA GLN A 103 13.33 1.93 8.42
C GLN A 103 11.98 1.88 7.69
N ILE A 104 11.77 2.82 6.80
CA ILE A 104 10.59 2.87 5.94
C ILE A 104 11.06 2.89 4.49
N GLU A 105 10.49 2.02 3.67
CA GLU A 105 10.72 2.00 2.23
C GLU A 105 9.39 1.95 1.49
N VAL A 106 9.22 2.86 0.53
CA VAL A 106 8.02 2.88 -0.33
C VAL A 106 8.32 2.14 -1.62
N VAL A 107 7.47 1.19 -1.95
CA VAL A 107 7.55 0.41 -3.20
C VAL A 107 6.37 0.83 -4.07
N PRO A 108 6.60 1.56 -5.16
CA PRO A 108 5.52 2.07 -6.00
C PRO A 108 4.77 0.97 -6.73
N GLY A 109 3.54 1.26 -7.10
CA GLY A 109 2.70 0.42 -7.94
C GLY A 109 2.02 1.23 -9.03
N ILE A 110 1.24 0.57 -9.87
CA ILE A 110 0.48 1.25 -10.93
C ILE A 110 -0.80 1.83 -10.30
N THR A 111 -0.88 3.15 -10.26
CA THR A 111 -2.06 3.85 -9.75
C THR A 111 -3.29 3.64 -10.66
N ALA A 112 -4.47 3.73 -10.09
CA ALA A 112 -5.74 3.62 -10.83
C ALA A 112 -5.86 4.62 -11.99
N ALA A 113 -5.26 5.79 -11.88
CA ALA A 113 -5.24 6.77 -12.97
C ALA A 113 -4.58 6.20 -14.23
N SER A 114 -3.40 5.62 -14.11
CA SER A 114 -2.68 4.99 -15.22
C SER A 114 -3.32 3.68 -15.66
N GLY A 115 -3.68 2.82 -14.71
CA GLY A 115 -4.29 1.52 -15.01
C GLY A 115 -5.65 1.66 -15.66
N GLY A 116 -6.49 2.56 -15.15
CA GLY A 116 -7.80 2.85 -15.70
C GLY A 116 -7.74 3.49 -17.09
N ALA A 117 -6.84 4.44 -17.28
CA ALA A 117 -6.62 5.06 -18.59
C ALA A 117 -6.23 4.03 -19.66
N ALA A 118 -5.36 3.08 -19.30
CA ALA A 118 -4.97 2.01 -20.21
C ALA A 118 -6.14 1.13 -20.63
N VAL A 119 -6.98 0.71 -19.67
CA VAL A 119 -8.14 -0.14 -19.92
C VAL A 119 -9.19 0.58 -20.77
N LEU A 120 -9.38 1.88 -20.54
CA LEU A 120 -10.35 2.70 -21.28
C LEU A 120 -9.86 3.15 -22.66
N GLY A 121 -8.60 2.90 -23.01
CA GLY A 121 -8.02 3.45 -24.23
C GLY A 121 -7.92 4.97 -24.20
N ALA A 122 -7.76 5.56 -23.03
CA ALA A 122 -7.71 7.01 -22.81
C ALA A 122 -6.33 7.45 -22.30
N PRO A 123 -5.31 7.49 -23.17
CA PRO A 123 -3.96 7.83 -22.75
C PRO A 123 -3.85 9.25 -22.19
N LEU A 124 -3.06 9.39 -21.14
CA LEU A 124 -2.81 10.67 -20.47
C LEU A 124 -1.64 11.38 -21.16
N MET A 125 -1.92 12.03 -22.28
CA MET A 125 -0.89 12.59 -23.17
C MET A 125 -0.31 13.93 -22.70
N HIS A 126 -1.01 14.64 -21.86
CA HIS A 126 -0.65 15.95 -21.34
C HIS A 126 -0.85 16.01 -19.83
N ASP A 127 -0.76 17.18 -19.25
CA ASP A 127 -0.98 17.38 -17.83
C ASP A 127 -2.36 16.85 -17.41
N PHE A 128 -2.42 16.24 -16.25
CA PHE A 128 -3.67 15.75 -15.68
C PHE A 128 -3.71 15.94 -14.17
N ALA A 129 -4.92 16.01 -13.61
CA ALA A 129 -5.16 16.09 -12.19
C ALA A 129 -5.85 14.82 -11.70
N VAL A 130 -5.48 14.36 -10.50
CA VAL A 130 -6.12 13.22 -9.83
C VAL A 130 -6.92 13.75 -8.67
N ILE A 131 -8.21 13.42 -8.65
CA ILE A 131 -9.16 13.87 -7.63
C ILE A 131 -9.84 12.64 -7.05
N SER A 132 -9.78 12.49 -5.72
CA SER A 132 -10.50 11.42 -5.03
C SER A 132 -11.96 11.81 -4.80
N LEU A 133 -12.87 10.98 -5.27
CA LEU A 133 -14.30 11.16 -5.01
C LEU A 133 -14.69 10.77 -3.57
N SER A 134 -13.83 10.05 -2.88
CA SER A 134 -14.04 9.65 -1.48
C SER A 134 -13.39 10.59 -0.46
N ASP A 135 -12.72 11.64 -0.93
CA ASP A 135 -12.11 12.64 -0.06
C ASP A 135 -13.20 13.48 0.64
N LEU A 136 -13.24 13.36 1.96
CA LEU A 136 -14.21 14.10 2.80
C LEU A 136 -13.76 15.53 3.11
N LEU A 137 -12.49 15.86 2.87
CA LEU A 137 -11.93 17.19 3.13
C LEU A 137 -12.18 18.17 1.97
N THR A 138 -12.39 17.63 0.77
CA THR A 138 -12.68 18.41 -0.44
C THR A 138 -14.03 17.98 -0.98
N PRO A 139 -15.11 18.69 -0.63
CA PRO A 139 -16.45 18.35 -1.11
C PRO A 139 -16.55 18.41 -2.64
N TRP A 140 -17.36 17.54 -3.20
CA TRP A 140 -17.55 17.43 -4.65
C TRP A 140 -17.99 18.75 -5.32
N GLU A 141 -18.81 19.52 -4.64
CA GLU A 141 -19.32 20.80 -5.13
C GLU A 141 -18.26 21.92 -5.17
N THR A 142 -17.10 21.66 -4.64
CA THR A 142 -16.00 22.64 -4.64
C THR A 142 -15.24 22.60 -5.95
#